data_64cb2ffde6b395bfd40e71fdc0603646
#
_entry.id   64cb2ffde6b395bfd40e71fdc0603646
#
_cell.length_a   1.000
_cell.length_b   1.000
_cell.length_c   1.000
_cell.angle_alpha   90.00
_cell.angle_beta   90.00
_cell.angle_gamma   90.00
#
_symmetry.space_group_name_H-M   'P 1'
#
loop_
_entity.id
_entity.type
_entity.pdbx_description
1 polymer ?
#
loop_
_entity_poly.entity_id
_entity_poly.type
_entity_poly.pdbx_seq_one_letter_code
_entity_poly.pdbx_strand_id
1 'polypeptide(L)'
;MGLGGINTESIYADIPFEELSSKLDILKQRYIDGNIPGLAERKERLKKLIDIVEENSDAFGEAIQSDFGTRHQQISLLADVRSTLSFANYSYKNVSSWMQPEKRSPNFPLNLLGAKARVHYQPYGVVGIISPWNFPVNLSIGPLVDAFAAGNAAMIKLSEFVPRTSQLVENLIKENFSENEVVVINGAMQTSIDFTKLPFDHLIYTGSTDIAKKVSSEAAKNLVPLTLELGGKSPTIVSKNADLQKSINKIMFGKLFNGGQICVSPDYGFIPENKINDFISASKEFVGEKFPTIKNNPDYTSCLLYTSPSPRDGW
;
A
#
# COMPACT_ATOMS: atom_id res chain seq x y z
N MET A 1 -33.73 -13.82 2.12
CA MET A 1 -33.46 -12.56 1.39
C MET A 1 -31.98 -12.40 1.36
N GLY A 2 -31.39 -12.52 0.17
CA GLY A 2 -29.94 -12.64 -0.02
C GLY A 2 -29.20 -11.40 0.47
N LEU A 3 -28.18 -11.65 1.24
CA LEU A 3 -27.10 -10.70 1.46
C LEU A 3 -26.52 -10.41 0.06
N GLY A 4 -26.58 -9.17 -0.38
CA GLY A 4 -26.02 -8.76 -1.65
C GLY A 4 -24.54 -9.13 -1.66
N GLY A 5 -24.22 -10.27 -2.27
CA GLY A 5 -22.85 -10.64 -2.57
C GLY A 5 -22.29 -9.57 -3.49
N ILE A 6 -21.15 -9.00 -3.12
CA ILE A 6 -20.35 -8.21 -4.04
C ILE A 6 -20.14 -9.12 -5.25
N ASN A 7 -20.59 -8.66 -6.40
CA ASN A 7 -20.38 -9.37 -7.65
C ASN A 7 -18.87 -9.49 -7.83
N THR A 8 -18.31 -10.68 -7.73
CA THR A 8 -16.87 -10.93 -7.88
C THR A 8 -16.40 -10.80 -9.33
N GLU A 9 -17.34 -10.54 -10.25
CA GLU A 9 -16.99 -10.18 -11.62
C GLU A 9 -16.45 -8.76 -11.61
N SER A 10 -15.19 -8.61 -12.02
CA SER A 10 -14.56 -7.31 -12.20
C SER A 10 -15.37 -6.48 -13.18
N ILE A 11 -15.61 -5.22 -12.85
CA ILE A 11 -16.20 -4.24 -13.81
C ILE A 11 -15.22 -3.87 -14.92
N TYR A 12 -13.94 -4.22 -14.77
CA TYR A 12 -12.91 -3.97 -15.75
C TYR A 12 -12.72 -5.17 -16.68
N ALA A 13 -12.55 -4.89 -17.97
CA ALA A 13 -12.05 -5.87 -18.92
C ALA A 13 -10.55 -6.14 -18.66
N ASP A 14 -10.06 -7.28 -19.11
CA ASP A 14 -8.63 -7.55 -19.09
C ASP A 14 -7.92 -6.75 -20.19
N ILE A 15 -6.73 -6.27 -19.89
CA ILE A 15 -5.85 -5.54 -20.80
C ILE A 15 -4.88 -6.56 -21.43
N PRO A 16 -4.73 -6.57 -22.76
CA PRO A 16 -3.79 -7.44 -23.43
C PRO A 16 -2.35 -7.24 -22.96
N PHE A 17 -1.58 -8.34 -22.89
CA PHE A 17 -0.18 -8.30 -22.46
C PHE A 17 0.68 -7.34 -23.30
N GLU A 18 0.44 -7.30 -24.60
CA GLU A 18 1.15 -6.44 -25.54
C GLU A 18 0.94 -4.95 -25.23
N GLU A 19 -0.27 -4.58 -24.79
CA GLU A 19 -0.54 -3.20 -24.35
C GLU A 19 0.18 -2.87 -23.05
N LEU A 20 0.18 -3.80 -22.09
CA LEU A 20 0.93 -3.63 -20.83
C LEU A 20 2.44 -3.49 -21.11
N SER A 21 2.98 -4.32 -22.01
CA SER A 21 4.38 -4.26 -22.43
C SER A 21 4.72 -2.93 -23.09
N SER A 22 3.88 -2.46 -24.01
CA SER A 22 4.07 -1.17 -24.68
C SER A 22 4.11 0.01 -23.69
N LYS A 23 3.23 0.00 -22.68
CA LYS A 23 3.24 1.03 -21.62
C LYS A 23 4.52 0.98 -20.78
N LEU A 24 5.02 -0.22 -20.48
CA LEU A 24 6.30 -0.38 -19.79
C LEU A 24 7.47 0.14 -20.62
N ASP A 25 7.47 -0.10 -21.94
CA ASP A 25 8.51 0.37 -22.84
C ASP A 25 8.58 1.91 -22.90
N ILE A 26 7.43 2.59 -22.91
CA ILE A 26 7.34 4.06 -22.80
C ILE A 26 8.02 4.56 -21.53
N LEU A 27 7.75 3.93 -20.39
CA LEU A 27 8.36 4.29 -19.12
C LEU A 27 9.88 4.03 -19.11
N LYS A 28 10.34 2.92 -19.70
CA LYS A 28 11.76 2.55 -19.76
C LYS A 28 12.57 3.45 -20.69
N GLN A 29 11.96 3.90 -21.79
CA GLN A 29 12.64 4.72 -22.79
C GLN A 29 13.28 5.96 -22.17
N ARG A 30 12.64 6.57 -21.18
CA ARG A 30 13.18 7.71 -20.46
C ARG A 30 14.59 7.44 -19.87
N TYR A 31 14.80 6.26 -19.29
CA TYR A 31 16.08 5.89 -18.66
C TYR A 31 17.12 5.45 -19.69
N ILE A 32 16.67 4.83 -20.78
CA ILE A 32 17.52 4.48 -21.91
C ILE A 32 18.11 5.76 -22.53
N ASP A 33 17.32 6.82 -22.61
CA ASP A 33 17.74 8.12 -23.13
C ASP A 33 18.60 8.93 -22.11
N GLY A 34 18.85 8.40 -20.92
CA GLY A 34 19.65 9.04 -19.88
C GLY A 34 18.91 10.16 -19.13
N ASN A 35 17.61 10.29 -19.28
CA ASN A 35 16.79 11.34 -18.65
C ASN A 35 16.43 11.00 -17.19
N ILE A 36 17.45 10.89 -16.33
CA ILE A 36 17.26 10.59 -14.89
C ILE A 36 16.76 11.83 -14.17
N PRO A 37 15.63 11.75 -13.40
CA PRO A 37 15.11 12.90 -12.66
C PRO A 37 16.10 13.48 -11.66
N GLY A 38 16.38 14.77 -11.79
CA GLY A 38 17.16 15.53 -10.82
C GLY A 38 16.33 15.93 -9.59
N LEU A 39 16.96 16.60 -8.62
CA LEU A 39 16.30 17.00 -7.36
C LEU A 39 15.05 17.87 -7.60
N ALA A 40 15.12 18.84 -8.51
CA ALA A 40 14.00 19.74 -8.78
C ALA A 40 12.78 18.96 -9.29
N GLU A 41 12.98 18.08 -10.25
CA GLU A 41 11.92 17.24 -10.83
C GLU A 41 11.34 16.25 -9.81
N ARG A 42 12.18 15.60 -8.98
CA ARG A 42 11.69 14.72 -7.91
C ARG A 42 10.82 15.50 -6.91
N LYS A 43 11.22 16.69 -6.52
CA LYS A 43 10.41 17.56 -5.65
C LYS A 43 9.11 18.00 -6.30
N GLU A 44 9.12 18.32 -7.58
CA GLU A 44 7.90 18.68 -8.32
C GLU A 44 6.91 17.52 -8.34
N ARG A 45 7.37 16.30 -8.66
CA ARG A 45 6.53 15.08 -8.66
C ARG A 45 5.93 14.82 -7.28
N LEU A 46 6.74 14.91 -6.22
CA LEU A 46 6.28 14.73 -4.85
C LEU A 46 5.27 15.81 -4.44
N LYS A 47 5.49 17.07 -4.84
CA LYS A 47 4.55 18.15 -4.57
C LYS A 47 3.20 17.93 -5.28
N LYS A 48 3.23 17.52 -6.54
CA LYS A 48 2.00 17.17 -7.29
C LYS A 48 1.23 16.05 -6.60
N LEU A 49 1.90 14.98 -6.10
CA LEU A 49 1.22 13.93 -5.34
C LEU A 49 0.60 14.45 -4.04
N ILE A 50 1.29 15.35 -3.33
CA ILE A 50 0.74 15.99 -2.11
C ILE A 50 -0.53 16.75 -2.47
N ASP A 51 -0.47 17.61 -3.51
CA ASP A 51 -1.59 18.44 -3.93
C ASP A 51 -2.80 17.59 -4.37
N ILE A 52 -2.56 16.56 -5.19
CA ILE A 52 -3.61 15.62 -5.63
C ILE A 52 -4.32 14.98 -4.43
N VAL A 53 -3.55 14.49 -3.44
CA VAL A 53 -4.15 13.79 -2.29
C VAL A 53 -4.85 14.76 -1.35
N GLU A 54 -4.31 15.97 -1.16
CA GLU A 54 -4.88 16.98 -0.28
C GLU A 54 -6.17 17.58 -0.86
N GLU A 55 -6.14 17.98 -2.12
CA GLU A 55 -7.27 18.63 -2.81
C GLU A 55 -8.45 17.67 -3.07
N ASN A 56 -8.17 16.36 -3.18
CA ASN A 56 -9.20 15.36 -3.46
C ASN A 56 -9.53 14.47 -2.23
N SER A 57 -9.22 14.94 -1.02
CA SER A 57 -9.38 14.16 0.21
C SER A 57 -10.82 13.67 0.41
N ASP A 58 -11.81 14.52 0.20
CA ASP A 58 -13.23 14.18 0.34
C ASP A 58 -13.67 13.18 -0.74
N ALA A 59 -13.27 13.40 -1.99
CA ALA A 59 -13.56 12.50 -3.10
C ALA A 59 -12.99 11.09 -2.87
N PHE A 60 -11.78 10.98 -2.32
CA PHE A 60 -11.23 9.69 -1.90
C PHE A 60 -12.06 9.04 -0.79
N GLY A 61 -12.48 9.82 0.22
CA GLY A 61 -13.35 9.33 1.29
C GLY A 61 -14.66 8.75 0.75
N GLU A 62 -15.32 9.45 -0.16
CA GLU A 62 -16.57 9.04 -0.80
C GLU A 62 -16.40 7.82 -1.71
N ALA A 63 -15.36 7.78 -2.52
CA ALA A 63 -15.07 6.65 -3.40
C ALA A 63 -14.81 5.37 -2.60
N ILE A 64 -13.97 5.44 -1.57
CA ILE A 64 -13.69 4.31 -0.67
C ILE A 64 -14.96 3.85 0.04
N GLN A 65 -15.76 4.77 0.58
CA GLN A 65 -17.02 4.43 1.24
C GLN A 65 -17.97 3.72 0.26
N SER A 66 -18.05 4.19 -0.98
CA SER A 66 -18.89 3.60 -2.02
C SER A 66 -18.44 2.17 -2.39
N ASP A 67 -17.12 1.91 -2.41
CA ASP A 67 -16.58 0.58 -2.70
C ASP A 67 -16.82 -0.40 -1.53
N PHE A 68 -16.67 0.06 -0.28
CA PHE A 68 -16.86 -0.79 0.90
C PHE A 68 -18.33 -0.96 1.31
N GLY A 69 -19.21 -0.06 0.89
CA GLY A 69 -20.61 0.00 1.36
C GLY A 69 -20.75 0.66 2.73
N THR A 70 -20.07 0.15 3.77
CA THR A 70 -19.96 0.83 5.05
C THR A 70 -18.49 0.93 5.45
N ARG A 71 -17.94 2.13 5.40
CA ARG A 71 -16.64 2.50 5.95
C ARG A 71 -16.70 3.97 6.29
N HIS A 72 -16.65 4.28 7.59
CA HIS A 72 -16.77 5.65 8.05
C HIS A 72 -15.70 6.54 7.40
N GLN A 73 -16.11 7.70 6.89
CA GLN A 73 -15.23 8.62 6.15
C GLN A 73 -13.96 8.98 6.93
N GLN A 74 -14.07 9.17 8.26
CA GLN A 74 -12.90 9.48 9.10
C GLN A 74 -11.84 8.37 9.10
N ILE A 75 -12.23 7.11 8.94
CA ILE A 75 -11.30 5.99 8.82
C ILE A 75 -10.52 6.13 7.51
N SER A 76 -11.21 6.41 6.41
CA SER A 76 -10.58 6.63 5.10
C SER A 76 -9.65 7.85 5.11
N LEU A 77 -10.12 8.97 5.69
CA LEU A 77 -9.30 10.18 5.81
C LEU A 77 -8.06 9.96 6.67
N LEU A 78 -8.15 9.20 7.76
CA LEU A 78 -7.02 8.92 8.64
C LEU A 78 -6.03 7.95 8.00
N ALA A 79 -6.54 6.81 7.53
CA ALA A 79 -5.71 5.67 7.13
C ALA A 79 -5.22 5.75 5.68
N ASP A 80 -6.00 6.33 4.78
CA ASP A 80 -5.63 6.47 3.37
C ASP A 80 -5.04 7.86 3.09
N VAL A 81 -5.78 8.94 3.36
CA VAL A 81 -5.38 10.28 2.95
C VAL A 81 -4.26 10.84 3.81
N ARG A 82 -4.46 10.96 5.14
CA ARG A 82 -3.47 11.59 6.03
C ARG A 82 -2.17 10.80 6.15
N SER A 83 -2.25 9.47 6.12
CA SER A 83 -1.05 8.64 6.12
C SER A 83 -0.24 8.86 4.85
N THR A 84 -0.88 8.87 3.67
CA THR A 84 -0.22 9.17 2.40
C THR A 84 0.41 10.56 2.38
N LEU A 85 -0.31 11.58 2.85
CA LEU A 85 0.22 12.94 2.98
C LEU A 85 1.43 13.01 3.92
N SER A 86 1.40 12.26 5.02
CA SER A 86 2.52 12.17 5.96
C SER A 86 3.78 11.63 5.29
N PHE A 87 3.67 10.53 4.55
CA PHE A 87 4.78 9.93 3.79
C PHE A 87 5.29 10.88 2.70
N ALA A 88 4.38 11.46 1.93
CA ALA A 88 4.74 12.36 0.84
C ALA A 88 5.46 13.62 1.35
N ASN A 89 4.96 14.24 2.40
CA ASN A 89 5.60 15.40 3.03
C ASN A 89 6.97 15.06 3.64
N TYR A 90 7.09 13.88 4.26
CA TYR A 90 8.37 13.42 4.78
C TYR A 90 9.38 13.22 3.66
N SER A 91 9.01 12.55 2.58
CA SER A 91 9.86 12.33 1.41
C SER A 91 10.25 13.65 0.73
N TYR A 92 9.29 14.57 0.56
CA TYR A 92 9.55 15.90 0.00
C TYR A 92 10.60 16.69 0.79
N LYS A 93 10.55 16.62 2.13
CA LYS A 93 11.49 17.30 3.02
C LYS A 93 12.89 16.68 2.98
N ASN A 94 12.98 15.36 2.82
CA ASN A 94 14.23 14.62 3.00
C ASN A 94 14.91 14.21 1.69
N VAL A 95 14.25 14.23 0.54
CA VAL A 95 14.81 13.77 -0.75
C VAL A 95 16.15 14.41 -1.10
N SER A 96 16.34 15.69 -0.77
CA SER A 96 17.61 16.39 -1.03
C SER A 96 18.79 15.81 -0.25
N SER A 97 18.55 15.37 0.98
CA SER A 97 19.59 14.74 1.80
C SER A 97 19.86 13.30 1.36
N TRP A 98 18.82 12.55 0.96
CA TRP A 98 18.95 11.17 0.48
C TRP A 98 19.72 11.06 -0.82
N MET A 99 19.68 12.09 -1.67
CA MET A 99 20.44 12.15 -2.92
C MET A 99 21.91 12.47 -2.74
N GLN A 100 22.36 12.82 -1.52
CA GLN A 100 23.77 13.16 -1.30
C GLN A 100 24.64 11.90 -1.33
N PRO A 101 25.78 11.95 -2.06
CA PRO A 101 26.69 10.82 -2.08
C PRO A 101 27.29 10.55 -0.69
N GLU A 102 27.27 9.30 -0.26
CA GLU A 102 27.93 8.89 0.98
C GLU A 102 29.42 8.70 0.78
N LYS A 103 30.21 9.32 1.65
CA LYS A 103 31.66 9.10 1.69
C LYS A 103 31.96 7.72 2.28
N ARG A 104 32.90 7.00 1.67
CA ARG A 104 33.42 5.71 2.15
C ARG A 104 34.95 5.82 2.26
N SER A 105 35.54 5.05 3.17
CA SER A 105 37.00 4.97 3.31
C SER A 105 37.54 3.96 2.29
N PRO A 106 38.51 4.37 1.43
CA PRO A 106 39.22 3.41 0.57
C PRO A 106 40.05 2.45 1.40
N ASN A 107 40.30 1.25 0.86
CA ASN A 107 41.14 0.25 1.49
C ASN A 107 42.62 0.72 1.52
N PHE A 108 43.36 0.23 2.53
CA PHE A 108 44.84 0.39 2.58
C PHE A 108 45.49 -0.30 1.37
N PRO A 109 46.53 0.30 0.73
CA PRO A 109 47.18 1.60 1.04
C PRO A 109 46.55 2.81 0.33
N LEU A 110 45.47 2.65 -0.46
CA LEU A 110 44.88 3.70 -1.29
C LEU A 110 44.45 4.95 -0.49
N ASN A 111 43.98 4.74 0.75
CA ASN A 111 43.61 5.81 1.65
C ASN A 111 44.79 6.75 1.97
N LEU A 112 46.04 6.23 2.05
CA LEU A 112 47.26 7.02 2.27
C LEU A 112 47.68 7.79 1.02
N LEU A 113 47.29 7.31 -0.16
CA LEU A 113 47.59 7.94 -1.46
C LEU A 113 46.53 8.98 -1.87
N GLY A 114 45.61 9.35 -0.97
CA GLY A 114 44.63 10.40 -1.22
C GLY A 114 43.41 9.91 -2.05
N ALA A 115 43.22 8.61 -2.23
CA ALA A 115 42.04 8.07 -2.91
C ALA A 115 40.74 8.44 -2.17
N LYS A 116 39.68 8.65 -2.93
CA LYS A 116 38.35 8.96 -2.40
C LYS A 116 37.33 7.93 -2.94
N ALA A 117 36.50 7.39 -2.04
CA ALA A 117 35.39 6.52 -2.42
C ALA A 117 34.06 7.17 -2.02
N ARG A 118 33.06 7.00 -2.89
CA ARG A 118 31.70 7.49 -2.65
C ARG A 118 30.69 6.47 -3.15
N VAL A 119 29.56 6.37 -2.45
CA VAL A 119 28.37 5.65 -2.91
C VAL A 119 27.39 6.68 -3.44
N HIS A 120 26.97 6.51 -4.69
CA HIS A 120 25.92 7.31 -5.32
C HIS A 120 24.68 6.46 -5.44
N TYR A 121 23.55 6.97 -4.92
CA TYR A 121 22.25 6.33 -5.06
C TYR A 121 21.63 6.73 -6.39
N GLN A 122 21.25 5.72 -7.18
CA GLN A 122 20.63 5.89 -8.48
C GLN A 122 19.25 5.20 -8.50
N PRO A 123 18.29 5.68 -9.31
CA PRO A 123 17.04 4.97 -9.51
C PRO A 123 17.28 3.60 -10.14
N TYR A 124 16.39 2.66 -9.85
CA TYR A 124 16.36 1.38 -10.54
C TYR A 124 15.95 1.53 -12.01
N GLY A 125 14.97 2.39 -12.28
CA GLY A 125 14.33 2.59 -13.57
C GLY A 125 12.81 2.61 -13.41
N VAL A 126 12.11 1.56 -13.82
CA VAL A 126 10.66 1.45 -13.72
C VAL A 126 10.26 0.49 -12.60
N VAL A 127 9.49 0.99 -11.64
CA VAL A 127 8.95 0.22 -10.52
C VAL A 127 7.51 -0.19 -10.83
N GLY A 128 7.25 -1.50 -10.83
CA GLY A 128 5.89 -2.03 -10.81
C GLY A 128 5.32 -1.98 -9.38
N ILE A 129 4.05 -1.59 -9.22
CA ILE A 129 3.36 -1.54 -7.94
C ILE A 129 2.03 -2.28 -8.08
N ILE A 130 1.83 -3.34 -7.30
CA ILE A 130 0.54 -4.04 -7.20
C ILE A 130 -0.08 -3.70 -5.86
N SER A 131 -1.18 -2.94 -5.91
CA SER A 131 -1.85 -2.37 -4.75
C SER A 131 -3.03 -3.24 -4.29
N PRO A 132 -3.24 -3.42 -2.97
CA PRO A 132 -4.38 -4.14 -2.42
C PRO A 132 -5.62 -3.24 -2.30
N TRP A 133 -6.70 -3.84 -1.84
CA TRP A 133 -8.01 -3.20 -1.70
C TRP A 133 -8.26 -2.54 -0.34
N ASN A 134 -7.55 -2.93 0.73
CA ASN A 134 -7.90 -2.55 2.11
C ASN A 134 -7.57 -1.10 2.48
N PHE A 135 -6.52 -0.52 1.90
CA PHE A 135 -6.14 0.90 1.97
C PHE A 135 -5.70 1.36 0.59
N PRO A 136 -6.66 1.50 -0.34
CA PRO A 136 -6.36 1.59 -1.78
C PRO A 136 -5.57 2.83 -2.17
N VAL A 137 -5.78 3.96 -1.49
CA VAL A 137 -5.04 5.21 -1.76
C VAL A 137 -3.65 5.15 -1.12
N ASN A 138 -3.57 4.76 0.15
CA ASN A 138 -2.29 4.70 0.86
C ASN A 138 -1.32 3.68 0.25
N LEU A 139 -1.82 2.48 -0.06
CA LEU A 139 -0.98 1.38 -0.56
C LEU A 139 -0.76 1.40 -2.09
N SER A 140 -1.27 2.41 -2.79
CA SER A 140 -0.91 2.70 -4.18
C SER A 140 -0.04 3.95 -4.30
N ILE A 141 -0.49 5.07 -3.74
CA ILE A 141 0.24 6.35 -3.82
C ILE A 141 1.45 6.38 -2.88
N GLY A 142 1.40 5.71 -1.71
CA GLY A 142 2.55 5.61 -0.82
C GLY A 142 3.80 5.04 -1.50
N PRO A 143 3.76 3.83 -2.07
CA PRO A 143 4.86 3.28 -2.86
C PRO A 143 5.26 4.15 -4.07
N LEU A 144 4.31 4.86 -4.71
CA LEU A 144 4.61 5.81 -5.78
C LEU A 144 5.43 7.01 -5.26
N VAL A 145 5.13 7.50 -4.05
CA VAL A 145 5.92 8.56 -3.40
C VAL A 145 7.38 8.12 -3.26
N ASP A 146 7.62 6.90 -2.79
CA ASP A 146 8.97 6.36 -2.61
C ASP A 146 9.67 6.15 -3.96
N ALA A 147 8.96 5.64 -4.96
CA ALA A 147 9.46 5.48 -6.31
C ALA A 147 9.91 6.83 -6.90
N PHE A 148 9.09 7.87 -6.76
CA PHE A 148 9.41 9.22 -7.24
C PHE A 148 10.53 9.89 -6.45
N ALA A 149 10.58 9.72 -5.14
CA ALA A 149 11.68 10.21 -4.31
C ALA A 149 13.02 9.57 -4.70
N ALA A 150 13.02 8.28 -5.02
CA ALA A 150 14.19 7.58 -5.53
C ALA A 150 14.53 7.93 -6.99
N GLY A 151 13.64 8.62 -7.71
CA GLY A 151 13.84 9.05 -9.11
C GLY A 151 13.42 8.01 -10.13
N ASN A 152 12.61 7.04 -9.75
CA ASN A 152 12.04 6.04 -10.64
C ASN A 152 10.82 6.58 -11.40
N ALA A 153 10.45 5.89 -12.48
CA ALA A 153 9.09 5.89 -13.03
C ALA A 153 8.31 4.72 -12.42
N ALA A 154 6.99 4.72 -12.55
CA ALA A 154 6.17 3.68 -11.97
C ALA A 154 5.03 3.23 -12.90
N MET A 155 4.68 1.95 -12.79
CA MET A 155 3.45 1.39 -13.35
C MET A 155 2.67 0.75 -12.21
N ILE A 156 1.40 1.15 -12.03
CA ILE A 156 0.60 0.77 -10.87
C ILE A 156 -0.58 -0.07 -11.32
N LYS A 157 -0.70 -1.30 -10.83
CA LYS A 157 -1.91 -2.12 -10.97
C LYS A 157 -2.75 -1.95 -9.71
N LEU A 158 -3.89 -1.29 -9.85
CA LEU A 158 -4.84 -1.10 -8.78
C LEU A 158 -5.74 -2.34 -8.60
N SER A 159 -6.34 -2.44 -7.42
CA SER A 159 -7.22 -3.58 -7.10
C SER A 159 -8.57 -3.44 -7.81
N GLU A 160 -9.01 -4.50 -8.46
CA GLU A 160 -10.35 -4.62 -9.08
C GLU A 160 -11.50 -4.66 -8.06
N PHE A 161 -11.19 -4.88 -6.79
CA PHE A 161 -12.19 -4.94 -5.71
C PHE A 161 -12.62 -3.56 -5.20
N VAL A 162 -11.94 -2.49 -5.58
CA VAL A 162 -12.26 -1.10 -5.21
C VAL A 162 -12.34 -0.21 -6.45
N PRO A 163 -13.28 -0.51 -7.35
CA PRO A 163 -13.29 0.05 -8.69
C PRO A 163 -13.51 1.57 -8.73
N ARG A 164 -14.29 2.13 -7.82
CA ARG A 164 -14.54 3.58 -7.78
C ARG A 164 -13.30 4.34 -7.33
N THR A 165 -12.63 3.84 -6.30
CA THR A 165 -11.35 4.40 -5.83
C THR A 165 -10.26 4.24 -6.89
N SER A 166 -10.19 3.07 -7.52
CA SER A 166 -9.22 2.79 -8.58
C SER A 166 -9.40 3.72 -9.80
N GLN A 167 -10.63 3.96 -10.21
CA GLN A 167 -10.92 4.89 -11.30
C GLN A 167 -10.56 6.34 -10.95
N LEU A 168 -10.84 6.76 -9.71
CA LEU A 168 -10.47 8.10 -9.25
C LEU A 168 -8.95 8.29 -9.24
N VAL A 169 -8.18 7.31 -8.72
CA VAL A 169 -6.71 7.35 -8.75
C VAL A 169 -6.20 7.42 -10.18
N GLU A 170 -6.71 6.58 -11.09
CA GLU A 170 -6.30 6.61 -12.50
C GLU A 170 -6.52 7.97 -13.14
N ASN A 171 -7.71 8.55 -12.98
CA ASN A 171 -8.05 9.84 -13.56
C ASN A 171 -7.11 10.94 -13.06
N LEU A 172 -6.92 11.03 -11.74
CA LEU A 172 -6.08 12.05 -11.12
C LEU A 172 -4.61 11.92 -11.52
N ILE A 173 -4.10 10.70 -11.63
CA ILE A 173 -2.71 10.47 -12.09
C ILE A 173 -2.58 10.87 -13.56
N LYS A 174 -3.50 10.46 -14.41
CA LYS A 174 -3.49 10.75 -15.85
C LYS A 174 -3.61 12.26 -16.16
N GLU A 175 -4.35 12.99 -15.34
CA GLU A 175 -4.51 14.44 -15.49
C GLU A 175 -3.25 15.22 -15.09
N ASN A 176 -2.43 14.69 -14.18
CA ASN A 176 -1.34 15.44 -13.57
C ASN A 176 0.07 14.96 -13.96
N PHE A 177 0.20 13.77 -14.53
CA PHE A 177 1.49 13.19 -14.91
C PHE A 177 1.48 12.70 -16.35
N SER A 178 2.65 12.71 -16.94
CA SER A 178 2.86 12.14 -18.27
C SER A 178 3.06 10.61 -18.20
N GLU A 179 2.73 9.90 -19.27
CA GLU A 179 2.85 8.43 -19.34
C GLU A 179 4.30 7.93 -19.22
N ASN A 180 5.30 8.78 -19.40
CA ASN A 180 6.70 8.43 -19.17
C ASN A 180 7.15 8.64 -17.71
N GLU A 181 6.25 9.06 -16.83
CA GLU A 181 6.49 9.21 -15.39
C GLU A 181 5.75 8.15 -14.58
N VAL A 182 4.46 7.99 -14.83
CA VAL A 182 3.63 7.00 -14.17
C VAL A 182 2.44 6.60 -15.04
N VAL A 183 2.15 5.30 -15.03
CA VAL A 183 0.96 4.72 -15.68
C VAL A 183 0.16 3.93 -14.64
N VAL A 184 -1.15 4.17 -14.59
CA VAL A 184 -2.08 3.39 -13.78
C VAL A 184 -2.81 2.39 -14.67
N ILE A 185 -2.94 1.17 -14.18
CA ILE A 185 -3.59 0.04 -14.85
C ILE A 185 -4.78 -0.41 -14.02
N ASN A 186 -5.96 -0.27 -14.58
CA ASN A 186 -7.18 -0.91 -14.09
C ASN A 186 -7.51 -2.09 -15.02
N GLY A 187 -7.72 -3.26 -14.45
CA GLY A 187 -8.01 -4.49 -15.20
C GLY A 187 -8.35 -5.64 -14.28
N ALA A 188 -8.95 -6.68 -14.84
CA ALA A 188 -9.37 -7.86 -14.11
C ALA A 188 -8.20 -8.79 -13.73
N MET A 189 -8.52 -10.03 -13.35
CA MET A 189 -7.53 -10.98 -12.82
C MET A 189 -6.42 -11.31 -13.81
N GLN A 190 -6.75 -11.49 -15.11
CA GLN A 190 -5.74 -11.84 -16.11
C GLN A 190 -4.74 -10.69 -16.30
N THR A 191 -5.21 -9.44 -16.28
CA THR A 191 -4.32 -8.26 -16.27
C THR A 191 -3.36 -8.28 -15.10
N SER A 192 -3.83 -8.66 -13.89
CA SER A 192 -2.97 -8.77 -12.70
C SER A 192 -1.90 -9.85 -12.89
N ILE A 193 -2.25 -10.99 -13.46
CA ILE A 193 -1.31 -12.09 -13.76
C ILE A 193 -0.29 -11.63 -14.79
N ASP A 194 -0.73 -11.01 -15.87
CA ASP A 194 0.15 -10.56 -16.95
C ASP A 194 1.07 -9.41 -16.51
N PHE A 195 0.60 -8.54 -15.63
CA PHE A 195 1.42 -7.50 -15.01
C PHE A 195 2.64 -8.08 -14.27
N THR A 196 2.49 -9.23 -13.59
CA THR A 196 3.61 -9.86 -12.88
C THR A 196 4.69 -10.45 -13.78
N LYS A 197 4.39 -10.65 -15.08
CA LYS A 197 5.32 -11.19 -16.08
C LYS A 197 6.17 -10.10 -16.72
N LEU A 198 5.85 -8.84 -16.50
CA LEU A 198 6.58 -7.72 -17.10
C LEU A 198 7.99 -7.60 -16.50
N PRO A 199 9.01 -7.30 -17.31
CA PRO A 199 10.39 -7.16 -16.86
C PRO A 199 10.64 -5.79 -16.21
N PHE A 200 10.01 -5.53 -15.06
CA PHE A 200 10.29 -4.34 -14.26
C PHE A 200 11.72 -4.32 -13.73
N ASP A 201 12.21 -3.15 -13.35
CA ASP A 201 13.50 -3.01 -12.66
C ASP A 201 13.36 -3.26 -11.14
N HIS A 202 12.15 -3.16 -10.61
CA HIS A 202 11.73 -3.57 -9.28
C HIS A 202 10.21 -3.77 -9.26
N LEU A 203 9.71 -4.71 -8.45
CA LEU A 203 8.26 -4.92 -8.28
C LEU A 203 7.90 -4.92 -6.79
N ILE A 204 6.95 -4.06 -6.43
CA ILE A 204 6.35 -3.98 -5.10
C ILE A 204 4.99 -4.66 -5.15
N TYR A 205 4.78 -5.63 -4.27
CA TYR A 205 3.51 -6.32 -4.13
C TYR A 205 3.02 -6.21 -2.69
N THR A 206 1.78 -5.74 -2.51
CA THR A 206 1.09 -5.77 -1.23
C THR A 206 -0.15 -6.63 -1.33
N GLY A 207 -0.24 -7.68 -0.50
CA GLY A 207 -1.39 -8.60 -0.54
C GLY A 207 -1.19 -9.89 0.25
N SER A 208 -1.84 -10.97 -0.18
CA SER A 208 -1.76 -12.27 0.50
C SER A 208 -0.47 -13.02 0.20
N THR A 209 0.00 -13.82 1.17
CA THR A 209 1.21 -14.65 1.03
C THR A 209 1.12 -15.66 -0.11
N ASP A 210 -0.06 -16.23 -0.36
CA ASP A 210 -0.20 -17.25 -1.41
C ASP A 210 -0.12 -16.65 -2.82
N ILE A 211 -0.65 -15.44 -3.00
CA ILE A 211 -0.47 -14.70 -4.25
C ILE A 211 0.97 -14.22 -4.38
N ALA A 212 1.60 -13.76 -3.30
CA ALA A 212 3.01 -13.36 -3.31
C ALA A 212 3.94 -14.45 -3.83
N LYS A 213 3.71 -15.72 -3.47
CA LYS A 213 4.46 -16.86 -4.00
C LYS A 213 4.35 -16.97 -5.53
N LYS A 214 3.15 -16.73 -6.08
CA LYS A 214 2.93 -16.74 -7.54
C LYS A 214 3.61 -15.54 -8.20
N VAL A 215 3.46 -14.34 -7.63
CA VAL A 215 4.16 -13.13 -8.08
C VAL A 215 5.67 -13.36 -8.10
N SER A 216 6.23 -13.92 -7.02
CA SER A 216 7.67 -14.22 -6.94
C SER A 216 8.13 -15.20 -8.00
N SER A 217 7.33 -16.23 -8.29
CA SER A 217 7.64 -17.21 -9.33
C SER A 217 7.66 -16.60 -10.73
N GLU A 218 6.72 -15.69 -11.03
CA GLU A 218 6.69 -15.01 -12.34
C GLU A 218 7.84 -13.99 -12.45
N ALA A 219 8.03 -13.14 -11.45
CA ALA A 219 9.09 -12.13 -11.42
C ALA A 219 10.50 -12.73 -11.54
N ALA A 220 10.73 -13.90 -10.93
CA ALA A 220 12.00 -14.62 -11.02
C ALA A 220 12.40 -15.01 -12.45
N LYS A 221 11.46 -15.20 -13.36
CA LYS A 221 11.74 -15.52 -14.76
C LYS A 221 12.52 -14.39 -15.48
N ASN A 222 12.31 -13.16 -15.04
CA ASN A 222 12.98 -11.97 -15.57
C ASN A 222 14.00 -11.39 -14.56
N LEU A 223 14.31 -12.12 -13.48
CA LEU A 223 15.20 -11.68 -12.40
C LEU A 223 14.79 -10.34 -11.76
N VAL A 224 13.48 -10.04 -11.71
CA VAL A 224 12.96 -8.81 -11.12
C VAL A 224 13.07 -8.86 -9.61
N PRO A 225 13.76 -7.90 -8.96
CA PRO A 225 13.82 -7.79 -7.51
C PRO A 225 12.44 -7.43 -6.93
N LEU A 226 12.09 -7.99 -5.76
CA LEU A 226 10.79 -7.84 -5.14
C LEU A 226 10.85 -7.17 -3.77
N THR A 227 9.86 -6.32 -3.49
CA THR A 227 9.43 -5.97 -2.14
C THR A 227 8.05 -6.56 -1.91
N LEU A 228 7.91 -7.40 -0.88
CA LEU A 228 6.67 -8.09 -0.56
C LEU A 228 6.14 -7.60 0.79
N GLU A 229 5.00 -6.91 0.76
CA GLU A 229 4.25 -6.48 1.92
C GLU A 229 3.03 -7.40 2.10
N LEU A 230 3.05 -8.21 3.16
CA LEU A 230 2.14 -9.33 3.32
C LEU A 230 1.31 -9.21 4.59
N GLY A 231 0.27 -10.03 4.67
CA GLY A 231 -0.53 -10.18 5.88
C GLY A 231 0.26 -10.79 7.03
N GLY A 232 -0.25 -10.61 8.23
CA GLY A 232 0.33 -11.15 9.45
C GLY A 232 -0.72 -11.61 10.45
N LYS A 233 -0.26 -12.34 11.45
CA LYS A 233 -1.00 -12.70 12.67
C LYS A 233 -0.32 -12.02 13.85
N SER A 234 -0.63 -10.74 14.07
CA SER A 234 0.07 -9.91 15.04
C SER A 234 -0.29 -10.29 16.47
N PRO A 235 0.66 -10.80 17.28
CA PRO A 235 0.44 -11.09 18.69
C PRO A 235 0.32 -9.81 19.50
N THR A 236 -0.53 -9.84 20.52
CA THR A 236 -0.61 -8.79 21.54
C THR A 236 -0.24 -9.36 22.90
N ILE A 237 0.68 -8.71 23.62
CA ILE A 237 1.15 -9.17 24.91
C ILE A 237 0.77 -8.13 25.96
N VAL A 238 -0.06 -8.51 26.92
CA VAL A 238 -0.44 -7.69 28.08
C VAL A 238 0.38 -8.12 29.29
N SER A 239 1.26 -7.25 29.76
CA SER A 239 2.09 -7.57 30.93
C SER A 239 1.28 -7.59 32.22
N LYS A 240 1.83 -8.26 33.26
CA LYS A 240 1.18 -8.35 34.60
C LYS A 240 0.88 -6.97 35.20
N ASN A 241 1.75 -6.00 34.97
CA ASN A 241 1.66 -4.65 35.51
C ASN A 241 0.95 -3.66 34.58
N ALA A 242 0.51 -4.10 33.39
CA ALA A 242 -0.22 -3.22 32.48
C ALA A 242 -1.59 -2.83 33.05
N ASP A 243 -1.99 -1.58 32.80
CA ASP A 243 -3.36 -1.13 33.01
C ASP A 243 -4.25 -1.88 32.00
N LEU A 244 -5.12 -2.73 32.53
CA LEU A 244 -5.94 -3.63 31.73
C LEU A 244 -6.91 -2.85 30.84
N GLN A 245 -7.60 -1.85 31.39
CA GLN A 245 -8.60 -1.08 30.63
C GLN A 245 -7.96 -0.29 29.49
N LYS A 246 -6.83 0.36 29.74
CA LYS A 246 -6.08 1.05 28.67
C LYS A 246 -5.58 0.09 27.59
N SER A 247 -5.17 -1.12 27.99
CA SER A 247 -4.73 -2.16 27.06
C SER A 247 -5.88 -2.62 26.19
N ILE A 248 -7.05 -2.89 26.78
CA ILE A 248 -8.26 -3.30 26.07
C ILE A 248 -8.67 -2.24 25.05
N ASN A 249 -8.75 -0.98 25.46
CA ASN A 249 -9.14 0.11 24.58
C ASN A 249 -8.24 0.18 23.31
N LYS A 250 -6.92 0.03 23.49
CA LYS A 250 -5.97 0.04 22.37
C LYS A 250 -6.08 -1.21 21.50
N ILE A 251 -6.19 -2.39 22.11
CA ILE A 251 -6.28 -3.66 21.38
C ILE A 251 -7.57 -3.70 20.59
N MET A 252 -8.70 -3.36 21.21
CA MET A 252 -10.01 -3.40 20.56
C MET A 252 -10.14 -2.33 19.49
N PHE A 253 -9.60 -1.13 19.72
CA PHE A 253 -9.52 -0.13 18.66
C PHE A 253 -8.74 -0.65 17.43
N GLY A 254 -7.52 -1.19 17.65
CA GLY A 254 -6.70 -1.74 16.56
C GLY A 254 -7.35 -2.95 15.87
N LYS A 255 -8.09 -3.79 16.63
CA LYS A 255 -8.79 -4.95 16.09
C LYS A 255 -10.01 -4.59 15.25
N LEU A 256 -10.75 -3.57 15.67
CA LEU A 256 -12.01 -3.18 15.03
C LEU A 256 -11.82 -2.11 13.94
N PHE A 257 -10.67 -1.44 13.94
CA PHE A 257 -10.31 -0.48 12.90
C PHE A 257 -10.33 -1.16 11.52
N ASN A 258 -11.03 -0.57 10.58
CA ASN A 258 -11.26 -1.13 9.23
C ASN A 258 -11.85 -2.57 9.24
N GLY A 259 -12.64 -2.92 10.26
CA GLY A 259 -13.18 -4.27 10.44
C GLY A 259 -12.09 -5.34 10.64
N GLY A 260 -10.89 -4.96 11.08
CA GLY A 260 -9.73 -5.85 11.22
C GLY A 260 -9.02 -6.20 9.91
N GLN A 261 -9.40 -5.56 8.79
CA GLN A 261 -8.84 -5.80 7.45
C GLN A 261 -7.50 -5.07 7.28
N ILE A 262 -6.55 -5.33 8.17
CA ILE A 262 -5.23 -4.68 8.26
C ILE A 262 -4.15 -5.75 8.45
N CYS A 263 -3.05 -5.65 7.72
CA CYS A 263 -1.91 -6.57 7.83
C CYS A 263 -1.31 -6.66 9.24
N VAL A 264 -1.39 -5.59 10.04
CA VAL A 264 -0.88 -5.50 11.41
C VAL A 264 -1.99 -5.50 12.47
N SER A 265 -3.23 -5.87 12.13
CA SER A 265 -4.33 -5.95 13.09
C SER A 265 -4.02 -6.95 14.20
N PRO A 266 -4.30 -6.64 15.47
CA PRO A 266 -4.22 -7.62 16.55
C PRO A 266 -5.01 -8.88 16.21
N ASP A 267 -4.34 -10.05 16.27
CA ASP A 267 -4.99 -11.33 15.93
C ASP A 267 -5.25 -12.17 17.18
N TYR A 268 -4.24 -12.38 18.00
CA TYR A 268 -4.35 -13.12 19.27
C TYR A 268 -3.60 -12.42 20.39
N GLY A 269 -3.99 -12.73 21.65
CA GLY A 269 -3.44 -12.08 22.83
C GLY A 269 -2.91 -13.05 23.88
N PHE A 270 -1.77 -12.71 24.46
CA PHE A 270 -1.27 -13.32 25.68
C PHE A 270 -1.65 -12.44 26.86
N ILE A 271 -2.61 -12.90 27.66
CA ILE A 271 -3.17 -12.19 28.82
C ILE A 271 -2.78 -12.97 30.08
N PRO A 272 -2.36 -12.31 31.20
CA PRO A 272 -2.16 -12.98 32.46
C PRO A 272 -3.40 -13.78 32.87
N GLU A 273 -3.20 -15.04 33.30
CA GLU A 273 -4.28 -15.98 33.56
C GLU A 273 -5.36 -15.40 34.48
N ASN A 274 -4.95 -14.71 35.53
CA ASN A 274 -5.84 -14.07 36.51
C ASN A 274 -6.60 -12.83 35.95
N LYS A 275 -6.29 -12.37 34.75
CA LYS A 275 -6.95 -11.22 34.08
C LYS A 275 -7.77 -11.62 32.86
N ILE A 276 -7.81 -12.90 32.47
CA ILE A 276 -8.48 -13.34 31.25
C ILE A 276 -9.98 -13.01 31.26
N ASN A 277 -10.69 -13.32 32.35
CA ASN A 277 -12.13 -13.09 32.44
C ASN A 277 -12.48 -11.59 32.40
N ASP A 278 -11.69 -10.78 33.10
CA ASP A 278 -11.86 -9.32 33.12
C ASP A 278 -11.60 -8.75 31.71
N PHE A 279 -10.55 -9.25 31.01
CA PHE A 279 -10.25 -8.86 29.65
C PHE A 279 -11.40 -9.19 28.70
N ILE A 280 -11.97 -10.41 28.80
CA ILE A 280 -13.10 -10.83 27.94
C ILE A 280 -14.34 -9.96 28.22
N SER A 281 -14.67 -9.73 29.50
CA SER A 281 -15.85 -8.95 29.89
C SER A 281 -15.75 -7.50 29.42
N ALA A 282 -14.62 -6.84 29.70
CA ALA A 282 -14.41 -5.46 29.28
C ALA A 282 -14.26 -5.30 27.75
N SER A 283 -13.74 -6.31 27.05
CA SER A 283 -13.73 -6.31 25.59
C SER A 283 -15.13 -6.38 24.99
N LYS A 284 -16.03 -7.21 25.57
CA LYS A 284 -17.43 -7.28 25.16
C LYS A 284 -18.17 -5.97 25.43
N GLU A 285 -17.93 -5.35 26.59
CA GLU A 285 -18.48 -4.05 26.93
C GLU A 285 -18.05 -2.98 25.94
N PHE A 286 -16.74 -2.90 25.62
CA PHE A 286 -16.21 -1.97 24.62
C PHE A 286 -16.90 -2.12 23.27
N VAL A 287 -17.06 -3.36 22.79
CA VAL A 287 -17.74 -3.62 21.51
C VAL A 287 -19.21 -3.22 21.58
N GLY A 288 -19.92 -3.57 22.68
CA GLY A 288 -21.33 -3.24 22.86
C GLY A 288 -21.59 -1.74 22.93
N GLU A 289 -20.68 -0.97 23.54
CA GLU A 289 -20.77 0.49 23.59
C GLU A 289 -20.51 1.16 22.23
N LYS A 290 -19.46 0.72 21.53
CA LYS A 290 -19.03 1.36 20.28
C LYS A 290 -19.81 0.87 19.07
N PHE A 291 -20.19 -0.38 19.05
CA PHE A 291 -20.88 -1.04 17.95
C PHE A 291 -22.06 -1.86 18.48
N PRO A 292 -23.15 -1.23 18.95
CA PRO A 292 -24.32 -1.94 19.50
C PRO A 292 -24.97 -2.87 18.46
N THR A 293 -24.80 -2.58 17.19
CA THR A 293 -25.10 -3.48 16.06
C THR A 293 -23.88 -3.50 15.13
N ILE A 294 -23.51 -4.66 14.61
CA ILE A 294 -22.46 -4.78 13.58
C ILE A 294 -23.06 -4.70 12.19
N LYS A 295 -24.18 -5.43 12.00
CA LYS A 295 -24.87 -5.47 10.72
C LYS A 295 -25.54 -4.12 10.41
N ASN A 296 -25.21 -3.55 9.25
CA ASN A 296 -25.71 -2.26 8.78
C ASN A 296 -25.32 -1.06 9.68
N ASN A 297 -24.25 -1.20 10.45
CA ASN A 297 -23.72 -0.10 11.25
C ASN A 297 -22.85 0.80 10.38
N PRO A 298 -23.16 2.09 10.20
CA PRO A 298 -22.37 3.00 9.36
C PRO A 298 -20.97 3.25 9.91
N ASP A 299 -20.77 3.04 11.22
CA ASP A 299 -19.48 3.26 11.89
C ASP A 299 -18.58 2.01 11.87
N TYR A 300 -19.13 0.84 11.50
CA TYR A 300 -18.37 -0.39 11.39
C TYR A 300 -18.08 -0.74 9.93
N THR A 301 -16.80 -0.88 9.59
CA THR A 301 -16.39 -1.18 8.21
C THR A 301 -16.86 -2.56 7.76
N SER A 302 -17.55 -2.64 6.63
CA SER A 302 -17.95 -3.91 6.01
C SER A 302 -16.73 -4.74 5.61
N CYS A 303 -16.90 -6.06 5.59
CA CYS A 303 -15.95 -6.95 4.95
C CYS A 303 -16.10 -6.84 3.43
N LEU A 304 -15.08 -6.34 2.75
CA LEU A 304 -15.11 -6.19 1.29
C LEU A 304 -15.01 -7.55 0.59
N LEU A 305 -14.15 -8.44 1.09
CA LEU A 305 -14.00 -9.79 0.56
C LEU A 305 -14.60 -10.80 1.55
N TYR A 306 -15.91 -11.02 1.47
CA TYR A 306 -16.62 -11.96 2.35
C TYR A 306 -16.06 -13.39 2.29
N THR A 307 -15.50 -13.77 1.16
CA THR A 307 -14.86 -15.07 0.92
C THR A 307 -13.35 -15.08 1.26
N SER A 308 -12.80 -13.97 1.70
CA SER A 308 -11.41 -13.96 2.17
C SER A 308 -11.33 -14.80 3.44
N PRO A 309 -10.56 -15.89 3.46
CA PRO A 309 -10.44 -16.71 4.66
C PRO A 309 -9.89 -15.85 5.79
N SER A 310 -10.58 -15.86 6.92
CA SER A 310 -9.99 -15.38 8.16
C SER A 310 -8.67 -16.14 8.36
N PRO A 311 -7.63 -15.51 8.91
CA PRO A 311 -6.43 -16.26 9.33
C PRO A 311 -6.72 -17.47 10.21
N ARG A 312 -7.94 -17.59 10.76
CA ARG A 312 -8.41 -18.74 11.57
C ARG A 312 -9.03 -19.87 10.76
N ASP A 313 -9.41 -19.64 9.51
CA ASP A 313 -10.15 -20.64 8.70
C ASP A 313 -9.23 -21.73 8.14
N GLY A 314 -7.94 -21.70 8.44
CA GLY A 314 -6.93 -22.67 8.03
C GLY A 314 -6.39 -23.59 9.14
N TRP A 315 -7.14 -23.73 10.28
CA TRP A 315 -6.74 -24.61 11.40
C TRP A 315 -7.84 -25.61 11.70
#